data_378af0b342496995e19a5872bf2507fa
#
_entry.id   378af0b342496995e19a5872bf2507fa
#
_cell.length_a   1.000
_cell.length_b   1.000
_cell.length_c   1.000
_cell.angle_alpha   90.00
_cell.angle_beta   90.00
_cell.angle_gamma   90.00
#
_symmetry.space_group_name_H-M   'P 1'
#
loop_
_entity.id
_entity.type
_entity.pdbx_description
1 polymer ?
#
loop_
_entity_poly.entity_id
_entity_poly.type
_entity_poly.pdbx_seq_one_letter_code
_entity_poly.pdbx_strand_id
1 'polypeptide(L)'
;MIRTEHIVKSFDGRRVLDDISIEFETGKTNLIIGRSGSGTTVLLKTLVGLHEPDSGDVWYDEVNFTRLGFRERKEIRKDIGMIFQGGALLDSSTVEENVKLPLDLFTSKSEREKMERVNFCLQRVRLENANRLYPAELSGGMIKRVAIARAIVMNPRYLFCDEPNSGLDPQTSIVIDNLIHEITEEYGITTIINTHDMNSVMEIGEKSVYLHGGRKWWEGTKEDILHADNRELNDFVFASAMAKRAKRVAE
;
A
#
# COMPACT_ATOMS: atom_id res chain seq x y z
N MET A 1 14.73 -0.60 4.43
CA MET A 1 14.34 -1.95 3.98
C MET A 1 13.25 -2.48 4.91
N ILE A 2 12.24 -3.18 4.37
CA ILE A 2 11.25 -3.90 5.20
C ILE A 2 11.39 -5.38 4.87
N ARG A 3 11.39 -6.25 5.88
CA ARG A 3 11.38 -7.70 5.68
C ARG A 3 10.52 -8.41 6.71
N THR A 4 10.03 -9.57 6.34
CA THR A 4 9.35 -10.51 7.24
C THR A 4 10.13 -11.80 7.33
N GLU A 5 10.11 -12.42 8.50
CA GLU A 5 10.75 -13.70 8.78
C GLU A 5 9.74 -14.63 9.43
N HIS A 6 9.37 -15.71 8.73
CA HIS A 6 8.52 -16.79 9.21
C HIS A 6 7.18 -16.37 9.81
N ILE A 7 6.53 -15.34 9.21
CA ILE A 7 5.25 -14.82 9.71
C ILE A 7 4.16 -15.88 9.60
N VAL A 8 3.52 -16.15 10.73
CA VAL A 8 2.31 -16.96 10.84
C VAL A 8 1.21 -16.13 11.47
N LYS A 9 -0.01 -16.20 10.91
CA LYS A 9 -1.20 -15.56 11.47
C LYS A 9 -2.44 -16.41 11.26
N SER A 10 -3.18 -16.60 12.35
CA SER A 10 -4.45 -17.33 12.35
C SER A 10 -5.56 -16.47 12.93
N PHE A 11 -6.80 -16.73 12.52
CA PHE A 11 -8.02 -16.20 13.11
C PHE A 11 -9.00 -17.35 13.31
N ASP A 12 -9.56 -17.46 14.50
CA ASP A 12 -10.53 -18.50 14.87
C ASP A 12 -10.06 -19.93 14.49
N GLY A 13 -8.79 -20.22 14.72
CA GLY A 13 -8.16 -21.50 14.42
C GLY A 13 -7.84 -21.74 12.93
N ARG A 14 -8.23 -20.82 12.03
CA ARG A 14 -7.88 -20.88 10.61
C ARG A 14 -6.59 -20.11 10.34
N ARG A 15 -5.58 -20.80 9.83
CA ARG A 15 -4.33 -20.16 9.41
C ARG A 15 -4.54 -19.38 8.12
N VAL A 16 -4.21 -18.08 8.15
CA VAL A 16 -4.36 -17.14 7.03
C VAL A 16 -3.00 -16.77 6.43
N LEU A 17 -1.96 -16.65 7.27
CA LEU A 17 -0.56 -16.54 6.83
C LEU A 17 0.20 -17.76 7.39
N ASP A 18 0.98 -18.41 6.55
CA ASP A 18 1.70 -19.62 6.85
C ASP A 18 3.13 -19.54 6.33
N ASP A 19 4.06 -19.21 7.23
CA ASP A 19 5.50 -19.14 6.99
C ASP A 19 5.89 -18.11 5.90
N ILE A 20 5.50 -16.86 6.08
CA ILE A 20 5.77 -15.77 5.13
C ILE A 20 7.11 -15.11 5.44
N SER A 21 8.07 -15.30 4.55
CA SER A 21 9.37 -14.61 4.56
C SER A 21 9.56 -13.85 3.24
N ILE A 22 9.60 -12.50 3.32
CA ILE A 22 9.67 -11.60 2.16
C ILE A 22 10.62 -10.45 2.53
N GLU A 23 11.40 -10.01 1.55
CA GLU A 23 12.16 -8.77 1.60
C GLU A 23 11.60 -7.78 0.58
N PHE A 24 11.24 -6.57 1.03
CA PHE A 24 10.73 -5.51 0.18
C PHE A 24 11.87 -4.55 -0.20
N GLU A 25 12.00 -4.25 -1.49
CA GLU A 25 13.07 -3.42 -2.01
C GLU A 25 12.88 -1.94 -1.60
N THR A 26 13.97 -1.35 -1.09
CA THR A 26 13.97 0.05 -0.62
C THR A 26 13.83 1.02 -1.78
N GLY A 27 12.99 2.04 -1.60
CA GLY A 27 12.80 3.11 -2.59
C GLY A 27 12.06 2.68 -3.85
N LYS A 28 11.39 1.51 -3.81
CA LYS A 28 10.66 0.95 -4.94
C LYS A 28 9.20 0.68 -4.63
N THR A 29 8.42 0.49 -5.70
CA THR A 29 7.05 0.02 -5.64
C THR A 29 7.03 -1.51 -5.59
N ASN A 30 6.80 -2.04 -4.38
CA ASN A 30 6.65 -3.48 -4.14
C ASN A 30 5.16 -3.85 -4.13
N LEU A 31 4.78 -4.91 -4.81
CA LEU A 31 3.40 -5.37 -4.85
C LEU A 31 3.22 -6.69 -4.11
N ILE A 32 2.16 -6.80 -3.33
CA ILE A 32 1.66 -8.05 -2.77
C ILE A 32 0.41 -8.41 -3.56
N ILE A 33 0.46 -9.46 -4.36
CA ILE A 33 -0.62 -9.87 -5.24
C ILE A 33 -1.20 -11.22 -4.83
N GLY A 34 -2.48 -11.43 -5.11
CA GLY A 34 -3.15 -12.69 -4.81
C GLY A 34 -4.65 -12.62 -4.98
N ARG A 35 -5.29 -13.78 -5.00
CA ARG A 35 -6.76 -13.86 -5.05
C ARG A 35 -7.37 -13.35 -3.74
N SER A 36 -8.60 -12.88 -3.80
CA SER A 36 -9.36 -12.54 -2.58
C SER A 36 -9.32 -13.71 -1.59
N GLY A 37 -8.99 -13.40 -0.33
CA GLY A 37 -8.81 -14.40 0.73
C GLY A 37 -7.44 -15.11 0.77
N SER A 38 -6.46 -14.73 -0.06
CA SER A 38 -5.11 -15.30 -0.02
C SER A 38 -4.24 -14.80 1.14
N GLY A 39 -4.69 -13.80 1.90
CA GLY A 39 -3.99 -13.24 3.06
C GLY A 39 -3.24 -11.93 2.80
N THR A 40 -3.32 -11.36 1.61
CA THR A 40 -2.60 -10.12 1.21
C THR A 40 -2.89 -8.93 2.13
N THR A 41 -4.15 -8.62 2.41
CA THR A 41 -4.56 -7.57 3.36
C THR A 41 -4.11 -7.87 4.80
N VAL A 42 -4.15 -9.15 5.21
CA VAL A 42 -3.69 -9.56 6.55
C VAL A 42 -2.19 -9.35 6.67
N LEU A 43 -1.42 -9.72 5.65
CA LEU A 43 0.02 -9.46 5.62
C LEU A 43 0.31 -7.96 5.70
N LEU A 44 -0.33 -7.14 4.85
CA LEU A 44 -0.14 -5.68 4.87
C LEU A 44 -0.43 -5.10 6.27
N LYS A 45 -1.54 -5.50 6.90
CA LYS A 45 -1.90 -5.06 8.26
C LYS A 45 -0.94 -5.58 9.34
N THR A 46 -0.34 -6.74 9.13
CA THR A 46 0.70 -7.27 10.02
C THR A 46 1.98 -6.44 9.92
N LEU A 47 2.39 -6.06 8.71
CA LEU A 47 3.56 -5.20 8.50
C LEU A 47 3.48 -3.89 9.28
N VAL A 48 2.32 -3.22 9.29
CA VAL A 48 2.13 -1.95 10.01
C VAL A 48 1.77 -2.12 11.49
N GLY A 49 1.67 -3.38 11.97
CA GLY A 49 1.34 -3.70 13.36
C GLY A 49 -0.12 -3.42 13.75
N LEU A 50 -1.06 -3.51 12.79
CA LEU A 50 -2.50 -3.55 13.05
C LEU A 50 -2.96 -4.96 13.43
N HIS A 51 -2.21 -5.98 13.00
CA HIS A 51 -2.33 -7.36 13.46
C HIS A 51 -1.00 -7.80 14.04
N GLU A 52 -1.02 -8.40 15.24
CA GLU A 52 0.15 -9.09 15.79
C GLU A 52 0.26 -10.46 15.10
N PRO A 53 1.44 -10.86 14.61
CA PRO A 53 1.65 -12.22 14.14
C PRO A 53 1.58 -13.21 15.31
N ASP A 54 1.18 -14.45 15.03
CA ASP A 54 1.18 -15.53 16.05
C ASP A 54 2.62 -16.04 16.26
N SER A 55 3.44 -15.98 15.21
CA SER A 55 4.90 -16.20 15.27
C SER A 55 5.59 -15.50 14.09
N GLY A 56 6.91 -15.40 14.16
CA GLY A 56 7.73 -14.70 13.18
C GLY A 56 7.94 -13.23 13.52
N ASP A 57 8.75 -12.57 12.72
CA ASP A 57 9.22 -11.22 12.98
C ASP A 57 9.03 -10.30 11.77
N VAL A 58 8.67 -9.03 12.02
CA VAL A 58 8.66 -7.94 11.04
C VAL A 58 9.81 -7.00 11.38
N TRP A 59 10.61 -6.64 10.37
CA TRP A 59 11.76 -5.77 10.51
C TRP A 59 11.61 -4.50 9.68
N TYR A 60 11.98 -3.38 10.27
CA TYR A 60 12.19 -2.11 9.60
C TYR A 60 13.67 -1.76 9.71
N ASP A 61 14.40 -1.84 8.61
CA ASP A 61 15.85 -1.81 8.57
C ASP A 61 16.43 -2.85 9.55
N GLU A 62 17.21 -2.44 10.56
CA GLU A 62 17.79 -3.33 11.58
C GLU A 62 16.91 -3.47 12.83
N VAL A 63 15.72 -2.85 12.85
CA VAL A 63 14.84 -2.83 14.00
C VAL A 63 13.76 -3.90 13.89
N ASN A 64 13.74 -4.83 14.84
CA ASN A 64 12.67 -5.82 14.95
C ASN A 64 11.41 -5.16 15.53
N PHE A 65 10.50 -4.77 14.61
CA PHE A 65 9.26 -4.07 14.95
C PHE A 65 8.30 -4.90 15.80
N THR A 66 8.28 -6.22 15.58
CA THR A 66 7.39 -7.14 16.30
C THR A 66 7.70 -7.16 17.80
N ARG A 67 8.98 -6.99 18.18
CA ARG A 67 9.46 -7.04 19.59
C ARG A 67 9.42 -5.70 20.31
N LEU A 68 9.10 -4.62 19.60
CA LEU A 68 9.02 -3.29 20.19
C LEU A 68 7.81 -3.12 21.08
N GLY A 69 7.97 -2.33 22.14
CA GLY A 69 6.88 -1.85 22.96
C GLY A 69 6.04 -0.76 22.27
N PHE A 70 4.88 -0.45 22.84
CA PHE A 70 3.93 0.51 22.26
C PHE A 70 4.55 1.88 21.92
N ARG A 71 5.39 2.42 22.82
CA ARG A 71 6.04 3.73 22.64
C ARG A 71 7.03 3.73 21.48
N GLU A 72 7.83 2.69 21.35
CA GLU A 72 8.84 2.53 20.31
C GLU A 72 8.17 2.34 18.94
N ARG A 73 7.12 1.52 18.86
CA ARG A 73 6.30 1.36 17.63
C ARG A 73 5.65 2.67 17.19
N LYS A 74 5.27 3.53 18.15
CA LYS A 74 4.73 4.86 17.81
C LYS A 74 5.74 5.72 17.07
N GLU A 75 7.03 5.63 17.41
CA GLU A 75 8.08 6.38 16.68
C GLU A 75 8.22 5.88 15.24
N ILE A 76 8.27 4.56 15.02
CA ILE A 76 8.34 3.99 13.66
C ILE A 76 7.09 4.35 12.85
N ARG A 77 5.91 4.35 13.48
CA ARG A 77 4.64 4.70 12.79
C ARG A 77 4.59 6.15 12.28
N LYS A 78 5.41 7.06 12.80
CA LYS A 78 5.54 8.43 12.25
C LYS A 78 6.14 8.41 10.84
N ASP A 79 6.96 7.41 10.54
CA ASP A 79 7.59 7.20 9.23
C ASP A 79 6.72 6.37 8.28
N ILE A 80 5.51 5.98 8.70
CA ILE A 80 4.58 5.16 7.93
C ILE A 80 3.41 6.01 7.44
N GLY A 81 3.21 6.06 6.12
CA GLY A 81 1.96 6.49 5.51
C GLY A 81 1.09 5.27 5.19
N MET A 82 -0.23 5.38 5.38
CA MET A 82 -1.15 4.30 5.03
C MET A 82 -2.36 4.79 4.26
N ILE A 83 -2.65 4.10 3.16
CA ILE A 83 -3.84 4.29 2.33
C ILE A 83 -4.70 3.04 2.48
N PHE A 84 -5.90 3.20 3.02
CA PHE A 84 -6.88 2.13 3.19
C PHE A 84 -7.78 2.00 1.95
N GLN A 85 -8.32 0.83 1.70
CA GLN A 85 -9.16 0.50 0.55
C GLN A 85 -10.29 1.53 0.30
N GLY A 86 -11.02 1.93 1.34
CA GLY A 86 -12.09 2.95 1.26
C GLY A 86 -11.60 4.40 1.42
N GLY A 87 -10.27 4.66 1.49
CA GLY A 87 -9.71 5.97 1.83
C GLY A 87 -9.74 6.25 3.34
N ALA A 88 -10.71 5.72 4.09
CA ALA A 88 -10.89 5.89 5.54
C ALA A 88 -10.78 7.36 5.98
N LEU A 89 -11.44 8.25 5.25
CA LEU A 89 -11.56 9.65 5.64
C LEU A 89 -12.57 9.78 6.80
N LEU A 90 -12.36 10.78 7.65
CA LEU A 90 -13.30 11.15 8.69
C LEU A 90 -14.43 11.96 8.06
N ASP A 91 -15.64 11.41 8.04
CA ASP A 91 -16.82 12.03 7.38
C ASP A 91 -17.22 13.36 7.99
N SER A 92 -16.93 13.55 9.28
CA SER A 92 -17.21 14.79 10.03
C SER A 92 -16.16 15.88 9.87
N SER A 93 -15.09 15.61 9.11
CA SER A 93 -13.96 16.51 8.91
C SER A 93 -13.83 16.89 7.44
N THR A 94 -13.41 18.13 7.20
CA THR A 94 -13.08 18.60 5.86
C THR A 94 -11.86 17.90 5.27
N VAL A 95 -11.60 18.11 3.99
CA VAL A 95 -10.40 17.60 3.30
C VAL A 95 -9.12 18.07 4.00
N GLU A 96 -8.98 19.38 4.30
CA GLU A 96 -7.79 19.91 4.98
C GLU A 96 -7.61 19.32 6.37
N GLU A 97 -8.69 19.14 7.13
CA GLU A 97 -8.66 18.53 8.46
C GLU A 97 -8.25 17.05 8.39
N ASN A 98 -8.77 16.29 7.41
CA ASN A 98 -8.37 14.91 7.16
C ASN A 98 -6.87 14.82 6.85
N VAL A 99 -6.35 15.68 5.98
CA VAL A 99 -4.91 15.69 5.62
C VAL A 99 -4.05 16.18 6.77
N LYS A 100 -4.53 17.18 7.55
CA LYS A 100 -3.82 17.75 8.71
C LYS A 100 -3.71 16.78 9.89
N LEU A 101 -4.63 15.83 10.03
CA LEU A 101 -4.76 14.97 11.21
C LEU A 101 -3.43 14.33 11.68
N PRO A 102 -2.57 13.74 10.83
CA PRO A 102 -1.29 13.20 11.30
C PRO A 102 -0.36 14.27 11.87
N LEU A 103 -0.36 15.48 11.31
CA LEU A 103 0.44 16.60 11.82
C LEU A 103 -0.02 17.04 13.20
N ASP A 104 -1.33 17.02 13.47
CA ASP A 104 -1.91 17.34 14.77
C ASP A 104 -1.56 16.31 15.84
N LEU A 105 -1.54 15.02 15.45
CA LEU A 105 -1.27 13.93 16.37
C LEU A 105 0.22 13.73 16.69
N PHE A 106 1.12 14.06 15.77
CA PHE A 106 2.52 13.66 15.85
C PHE A 106 3.52 14.80 15.82
N THR A 107 3.09 16.06 15.66
CA THR A 107 4.00 17.22 15.58
C THR A 107 3.55 18.36 16.49
N SER A 108 4.52 19.20 16.87
CA SER A 108 4.28 20.47 17.57
C SER A 108 4.37 21.69 16.64
N LYS A 109 4.24 21.50 15.33
CA LYS A 109 4.27 22.58 14.33
C LYS A 109 3.12 23.56 14.57
N SER A 110 3.35 24.83 14.24
CA SER A 110 2.31 25.87 14.26
C SER A 110 1.21 25.55 13.23
N GLU A 111 0.00 26.09 13.43
CA GLU A 111 -1.11 25.94 12.47
C GLU A 111 -0.73 26.42 11.07
N ARG A 112 0.03 27.51 10.97
CA ARG A 112 0.52 28.00 9.69
C ARG A 112 1.40 26.97 8.96
N GLU A 113 2.40 26.40 9.63
CA GLU A 113 3.28 25.38 9.05
C GLU A 113 2.52 24.13 8.65
N LYS A 114 1.53 23.71 9.47
CA LYS A 114 0.66 22.58 9.14
C LYS A 114 -0.15 22.83 7.89
N MET A 115 -0.78 24.02 7.78
CA MET A 115 -1.58 24.36 6.61
C MET A 115 -0.76 24.55 5.34
N GLU A 116 0.46 25.13 5.43
CA GLU A 116 1.40 25.18 4.31
C GLU A 116 1.72 23.76 3.81
N ARG A 117 1.96 22.80 4.72
CA ARG A 117 2.22 21.40 4.37
C ARG A 117 0.99 20.71 3.80
N VAL A 118 -0.19 20.93 4.36
CA VAL A 118 -1.47 20.40 3.84
C VAL A 118 -1.69 20.85 2.40
N ASN A 119 -1.57 22.17 2.15
CA ASN A 119 -1.76 22.73 0.81
C ASN A 119 -0.74 22.18 -0.20
N PHE A 120 0.52 22.02 0.19
CA PHE A 120 1.52 21.38 -0.63
C PHE A 120 1.12 19.93 -1.01
N CYS A 121 0.64 19.12 -0.04
CA CYS A 121 0.21 17.75 -0.31
C CYS A 121 -1.04 17.71 -1.20
N LEU A 122 -2.01 18.61 -0.99
CA LEU A 122 -3.20 18.70 -1.84
C LEU A 122 -2.85 19.09 -3.27
N GLN A 123 -1.93 20.04 -3.46
CA GLN A 123 -1.42 20.41 -4.77
C GLN A 123 -0.71 19.21 -5.44
N ARG A 124 0.12 18.46 -4.68
CA ARG A 124 0.84 17.29 -5.21
C ARG A 124 -0.10 16.22 -5.75
N VAL A 125 -1.27 16.04 -5.12
CA VAL A 125 -2.31 15.11 -5.58
C VAL A 125 -3.32 15.75 -6.54
N ARG A 126 -3.09 16.97 -7.02
CA ARG A 126 -3.95 17.71 -7.96
C ARG A 126 -5.38 17.92 -7.43
N LEU A 127 -5.49 18.34 -6.17
CA LEU A 127 -6.75 18.66 -5.48
C LEU A 127 -6.74 20.12 -4.97
N GLU A 128 -6.46 21.06 -5.86
CA GLU A 128 -6.55 22.48 -5.52
C GLU A 128 -8.00 22.91 -5.27
N ASN A 129 -8.19 23.80 -4.29
CA ASN A 129 -9.48 24.35 -3.89
C ASN A 129 -10.49 23.36 -3.27
N ALA A 130 -10.06 22.16 -2.88
CA ALA A 130 -10.92 21.17 -2.23
C ALA A 130 -10.88 21.23 -0.68
N ASN A 131 -10.08 22.12 -0.09
CA ASN A 131 -9.78 22.19 1.34
C ASN A 131 -11.01 22.05 2.25
N ARG A 132 -12.07 22.82 1.94
CA ARG A 132 -13.27 22.92 2.79
C ARG A 132 -14.37 21.93 2.45
N LEU A 133 -14.20 21.11 1.42
CA LEU A 133 -15.17 20.07 1.08
C LEU A 133 -15.14 18.94 2.12
N TYR A 134 -16.28 18.33 2.34
CA TYR A 134 -16.43 17.11 3.15
C TYR A 134 -16.35 15.86 2.27
N PRO A 135 -16.00 14.68 2.83
CA PRO A 135 -15.93 13.44 2.07
C PRO A 135 -17.17 13.12 1.23
N ALA A 136 -18.36 13.45 1.73
CA ALA A 136 -19.63 13.26 1.02
C ALA A 136 -19.78 14.10 -0.28
N GLU A 137 -18.96 15.15 -0.44
CA GLU A 137 -18.96 16.04 -1.60
C GLU A 137 -17.92 15.64 -2.65
N LEU A 138 -17.14 14.56 -2.37
CA LEU A 138 -16.03 14.14 -3.21
C LEU A 138 -16.42 12.97 -4.12
N SER A 139 -15.85 12.94 -5.32
CA SER A 139 -15.87 11.73 -6.15
C SER A 139 -14.96 10.64 -5.57
N GLY A 140 -15.14 9.37 -5.98
CA GLY A 140 -14.30 8.26 -5.55
C GLY A 140 -12.81 8.51 -5.79
N GLY A 141 -12.44 9.04 -6.95
CA GLY A 141 -11.05 9.40 -7.27
C GLY A 141 -10.52 10.54 -6.39
N MET A 142 -11.36 11.54 -6.04
CA MET A 142 -10.97 12.61 -5.10
C MET A 142 -10.73 12.05 -3.70
N ILE A 143 -11.58 11.15 -3.20
CA ILE A 143 -11.39 10.47 -1.90
C ILE A 143 -10.04 9.78 -1.84
N LYS A 144 -9.66 9.05 -2.89
CA LYS A 144 -8.35 8.36 -2.98
C LYS A 144 -7.19 9.37 -2.95
N ARG A 145 -7.29 10.47 -3.68
CA ARG A 145 -6.27 11.54 -3.69
C ARG A 145 -6.11 12.21 -2.32
N VAL A 146 -7.22 12.47 -1.60
CA VAL A 146 -7.16 12.99 -0.22
C VAL A 146 -6.48 11.98 0.71
N ALA A 147 -6.80 10.68 0.57
CA ALA A 147 -6.15 9.63 1.35
C ALA A 147 -4.64 9.55 1.08
N ILE A 148 -4.20 9.72 -0.18
CA ILE A 148 -2.78 9.82 -0.55
C ILE A 148 -2.16 11.06 0.10
N ALA A 149 -2.77 12.25 -0.02
CA ALA A 149 -2.27 13.49 0.57
C ALA A 149 -2.08 13.34 2.09
N ARG A 150 -3.06 12.73 2.79
CA ARG A 150 -2.96 12.43 4.22
C ARG A 150 -1.82 11.46 4.54
N ALA A 151 -1.62 10.44 3.72
CA ALA A 151 -0.58 9.44 3.93
C ALA A 151 0.83 10.03 3.80
N ILE A 152 1.03 11.02 2.89
CA ILE A 152 2.35 11.62 2.64
C ILE A 152 2.63 12.90 3.43
N VAL A 153 1.66 13.39 4.22
CA VAL A 153 1.79 14.70 4.90
C VAL A 153 2.95 14.76 5.90
N MET A 154 3.30 13.61 6.49
CA MET A 154 4.39 13.46 7.45
C MET A 154 5.76 13.22 6.79
N ASN A 155 5.88 13.20 5.46
CA ASN A 155 7.08 12.75 4.73
C ASN A 155 7.50 11.32 5.14
N PRO A 156 6.64 10.32 4.95
CA PRO A 156 6.94 8.97 5.41
C PRO A 156 8.09 8.36 4.63
N ARG A 157 8.85 7.48 5.29
CA ARG A 157 9.86 6.62 4.64
C ARG A 157 9.24 5.37 4.01
N TYR A 158 8.04 4.99 4.49
CA TYR A 158 7.32 3.79 4.09
C TYR A 158 5.87 4.12 3.79
N LEU A 159 5.36 3.67 2.65
CA LEU A 159 3.98 3.87 2.24
C LEU A 159 3.31 2.51 2.02
N PHE A 160 2.22 2.28 2.72
CA PHE A 160 1.41 1.07 2.59
C PHE A 160 0.06 1.39 1.96
N CYS A 161 -0.32 0.63 0.93
CA CYS A 161 -1.56 0.85 0.19
C CYS A 161 -2.38 -0.46 0.13
N ASP A 162 -3.55 -0.45 0.74
CA ASP A 162 -4.49 -1.57 0.70
C ASP A 162 -5.52 -1.31 -0.40
N GLU A 163 -5.34 -1.90 -1.56
CA GLU A 163 -6.19 -1.76 -2.75
C GLU A 163 -6.52 -0.29 -3.08
N PRO A 164 -5.51 0.56 -3.37
CA PRO A 164 -5.69 2.00 -3.47
C PRO A 164 -6.64 2.43 -4.58
N ASN A 165 -6.75 1.66 -5.67
CA ASN A 165 -7.56 1.94 -6.85
C ASN A 165 -8.90 1.19 -6.87
N SER A 166 -9.22 0.40 -5.83
CA SER A 166 -10.46 -0.38 -5.82
C SER A 166 -11.71 0.50 -5.87
N GLY A 167 -12.70 0.08 -6.69
CA GLY A 167 -13.96 0.78 -6.86
C GLY A 167 -13.91 1.99 -7.80
N LEU A 168 -12.80 2.20 -8.50
CA LEU A 168 -12.64 3.25 -9.51
C LEU A 168 -12.82 2.68 -10.93
N ASP A 169 -13.13 3.57 -11.87
CA ASP A 169 -13.07 3.22 -13.29
C ASP A 169 -11.61 3.01 -13.74
N PRO A 170 -11.37 2.29 -14.87
CA PRO A 170 -10.02 1.94 -15.29
C PRO A 170 -9.09 3.15 -15.54
N GLN A 171 -9.63 4.27 -16.07
CA GLN A 171 -8.81 5.45 -16.33
C GLN A 171 -8.38 6.13 -15.02
N THR A 172 -9.31 6.27 -14.08
CA THR A 172 -9.03 6.83 -12.76
C THR A 172 -8.08 5.93 -11.97
N SER A 173 -8.19 4.60 -12.09
CA SER A 173 -7.28 3.63 -11.47
C SER A 173 -5.83 3.85 -11.90
N ILE A 174 -5.58 3.96 -13.21
CA ILE A 174 -4.24 4.24 -13.76
C ILE A 174 -3.68 5.56 -13.21
N VAL A 175 -4.52 6.60 -13.10
CA VAL A 175 -4.08 7.90 -12.56
C VAL A 175 -3.67 7.79 -11.09
N ILE A 176 -4.38 7.00 -10.27
CA ILE A 176 -4.03 6.78 -8.86
C ILE A 176 -2.74 5.96 -8.75
N ASP A 177 -2.59 4.90 -9.53
CA ASP A 177 -1.40 4.06 -9.54
C ASP A 177 -0.15 4.87 -9.92
N ASN A 178 -0.22 5.62 -11.02
CA ASN A 178 0.88 6.48 -11.47
C ASN A 178 1.22 7.56 -10.43
N LEU A 179 0.22 8.16 -9.77
CA LEU A 179 0.45 9.14 -8.71
C LEU A 179 1.22 8.53 -7.53
N ILE A 180 0.88 7.31 -7.11
CA ILE A 180 1.59 6.61 -6.03
C ILE A 180 3.03 6.29 -6.47
N HIS A 181 3.20 5.81 -7.70
CA HIS A 181 4.53 5.50 -8.25
C HIS A 181 5.42 6.75 -8.38
N GLU A 182 4.90 7.84 -8.96
CA GLU A 182 5.60 9.13 -9.03
C GLU A 182 6.05 9.63 -7.64
N ILE A 183 5.19 9.50 -6.62
CA ILE A 183 5.51 9.88 -5.23
C ILE A 183 6.59 8.96 -4.67
N THR A 184 6.54 7.67 -4.97
CA THR A 184 7.53 6.67 -4.55
C THR A 184 8.91 7.05 -5.07
N GLU A 185 9.03 7.32 -6.37
CA GLU A 185 10.30 7.70 -7.01
C GLU A 185 10.80 9.06 -6.53
N GLU A 186 9.93 10.10 -6.54
CA GLU A 186 10.30 11.47 -6.20
C GLU A 186 10.86 11.61 -4.79
N TYR A 187 10.28 10.89 -3.83
CA TYR A 187 10.68 10.97 -2.42
C TYR A 187 11.54 9.79 -1.95
N GLY A 188 11.84 8.82 -2.80
CA GLY A 188 12.59 7.62 -2.45
C GLY A 188 11.90 6.75 -1.39
N ILE A 189 10.56 6.73 -1.39
CA ILE A 189 9.75 6.00 -0.41
C ILE A 189 9.76 4.51 -0.75
N THR A 190 9.85 3.65 0.27
CA THR A 190 9.58 2.22 0.08
C THR A 190 8.08 2.00 0.12
N THR A 191 7.47 1.75 -1.04
CA THR A 191 6.02 1.58 -1.17
C THR A 191 5.66 0.10 -1.27
N ILE A 192 4.65 -0.32 -0.49
CA ILE A 192 4.08 -1.67 -0.52
C ILE A 192 2.60 -1.56 -0.82
N ILE A 193 2.17 -2.09 -1.96
CA ILE A 193 0.79 -2.06 -2.42
C ILE A 193 0.23 -3.48 -2.43
N ASN A 194 -0.87 -3.69 -1.73
CA ASN A 194 -1.70 -4.88 -1.91
C ASN A 194 -2.69 -4.61 -3.04
N THR A 195 -2.69 -5.46 -4.07
CA THR A 195 -3.63 -5.35 -5.19
C THR A 195 -3.94 -6.71 -5.82
N HIS A 196 -5.11 -6.80 -6.44
CA HIS A 196 -5.48 -7.90 -7.32
C HIS A 196 -5.66 -7.42 -8.78
N ASP A 197 -5.38 -6.14 -9.06
CA ASP A 197 -5.44 -5.55 -10.40
C ASP A 197 -4.14 -5.80 -11.17
N MET A 198 -4.22 -6.56 -12.24
CA MET A 198 -3.06 -6.88 -13.08
C MET A 198 -2.56 -5.70 -13.89
N ASN A 199 -3.39 -4.68 -14.13
CA ASN A 199 -2.91 -3.45 -14.77
C ASN A 199 -1.90 -2.75 -13.84
N SER A 200 -2.22 -2.60 -12.54
CA SER A 200 -1.28 -2.04 -11.56
C SER A 200 0.03 -2.82 -11.53
N VAL A 201 -0.04 -4.17 -11.60
CA VAL A 201 1.16 -5.03 -11.59
C VAL A 201 2.06 -4.73 -12.78
N MET A 202 1.49 -4.61 -13.98
CA MET A 202 2.26 -4.38 -15.20
C MET A 202 2.74 -2.93 -15.36
N GLU A 203 1.97 -1.96 -14.85
CA GLU A 203 2.30 -0.54 -15.01
C GLU A 203 3.34 -0.07 -13.97
N ILE A 204 3.10 -0.30 -12.69
CA ILE A 204 3.88 0.29 -11.60
C ILE A 204 4.65 -0.71 -10.74
N GLY A 205 4.45 -2.03 -10.92
CA GLY A 205 5.13 -3.05 -10.13
C GLY A 205 6.60 -3.20 -10.51
N GLU A 206 7.50 -2.89 -9.59
CA GLU A 206 8.94 -3.13 -9.77
C GLU A 206 9.35 -4.49 -9.17
N LYS A 207 8.78 -4.85 -8.03
CA LYS A 207 8.87 -6.19 -7.42
C LYS A 207 7.48 -6.65 -7.03
N SER A 208 7.13 -7.88 -7.37
CA SER A 208 5.84 -8.48 -7.04
C SER A 208 6.02 -9.78 -6.26
N VAL A 209 5.20 -9.96 -5.24
CA VAL A 209 5.14 -11.19 -4.43
C VAL A 209 3.74 -11.77 -4.54
N TYR A 210 3.63 -12.99 -5.04
CA TYR A 210 2.36 -13.70 -5.18
C TYR A 210 2.09 -14.57 -3.95
N LEU A 211 0.96 -14.30 -3.28
CA LEU A 211 0.44 -15.11 -2.19
C LEU A 211 -0.65 -16.06 -2.68
N HIS A 212 -0.48 -17.33 -2.35
CA HIS A 212 -1.47 -18.38 -2.60
C HIS A 212 -1.64 -19.27 -1.38
N GLY A 213 -2.89 -19.45 -0.93
CA GLY A 213 -3.17 -20.28 0.25
C GLY A 213 -2.45 -19.85 1.53
N GLY A 214 -2.22 -18.55 1.71
CA GLY A 214 -1.51 -18.02 2.88
C GLY A 214 0.00 -18.14 2.83
N ARG A 215 0.59 -18.60 1.74
CA ARG A 215 2.04 -18.77 1.55
C ARG A 215 2.59 -17.89 0.44
N LYS A 216 3.88 -17.55 0.53
CA LYS A 216 4.61 -16.96 -0.58
C LYS A 216 4.83 -18.04 -1.65
N TRP A 217 4.16 -17.89 -2.79
CA TRP A 217 4.19 -18.88 -3.87
C TRP A 217 5.15 -18.52 -4.99
N TRP A 218 5.39 -17.22 -5.18
CA TRP A 218 6.31 -16.70 -6.18
C TRP A 218 6.73 -15.26 -5.82
N GLU A 219 7.91 -14.84 -6.28
CA GLU A 219 8.36 -13.45 -6.28
C GLU A 219 9.24 -13.16 -7.51
N GLY A 220 9.19 -11.94 -8.02
CA GLY A 220 9.96 -11.48 -9.16
C GLY A 220 9.51 -10.10 -9.66
N THR A 221 10.05 -9.69 -10.79
CA THR A 221 9.68 -8.45 -11.50
C THR A 221 8.47 -8.66 -12.42
N LYS A 222 7.95 -7.59 -13.03
CA LYS A 222 6.88 -7.70 -14.03
C LYS A 222 7.34 -8.45 -15.30
N GLU A 223 8.61 -8.38 -15.64
CA GLU A 223 9.21 -9.15 -16.73
C GLU A 223 9.24 -10.64 -16.39
N ASP A 224 9.60 -10.99 -15.16
CA ASP A 224 9.63 -12.37 -14.69
C ASP A 224 8.25 -13.03 -14.68
N ILE A 225 7.18 -12.25 -14.44
CA ILE A 225 5.80 -12.76 -14.49
C ILE A 225 5.47 -13.35 -15.87
N LEU A 226 5.91 -12.71 -16.96
CA LEU A 226 5.63 -13.17 -18.32
C LEU A 226 6.24 -14.54 -18.62
N HIS A 227 7.39 -14.82 -18.02
CA HIS A 227 8.18 -16.05 -18.24
C HIS A 227 8.04 -17.06 -17.09
N ALA A 228 7.21 -16.76 -16.07
CA ALA A 228 7.08 -17.63 -14.91
C ALA A 228 6.47 -19.00 -15.29
N ASP A 229 7.20 -20.06 -14.94
CA ASP A 229 6.68 -21.44 -14.97
C ASP A 229 6.01 -21.78 -13.62
N ASN A 230 4.90 -21.08 -13.34
CA ASN A 230 4.10 -21.27 -12.14
C ASN A 230 2.63 -21.25 -12.53
N ARG A 231 1.98 -22.41 -12.45
CA ARG A 231 0.61 -22.60 -12.91
C ARG A 231 -0.38 -21.69 -12.17
N GLU A 232 -0.29 -21.63 -10.85
CA GLU A 232 -1.21 -20.87 -10.00
C GLU A 232 -1.09 -19.36 -10.26
N LEU A 233 0.14 -18.86 -10.44
CA LEU A 233 0.40 -17.48 -10.85
C LEU A 233 -0.15 -17.21 -12.24
N ASN A 234 0.11 -18.10 -13.20
CA ASN A 234 -0.37 -17.97 -14.58
C ASN A 234 -1.90 -17.98 -14.65
N ASP A 235 -2.57 -18.84 -13.90
CA ASP A 235 -4.03 -18.92 -13.80
C ASP A 235 -4.64 -17.66 -13.12
N PHE A 236 -3.85 -16.96 -12.31
CA PHE A 236 -4.25 -15.70 -11.69
C PHE A 236 -4.00 -14.50 -12.62
N VAL A 237 -2.78 -14.34 -13.12
CA VAL A 237 -2.36 -13.17 -13.93
C VAL A 237 -3.02 -13.18 -15.30
N PHE A 238 -3.04 -14.35 -15.97
CA PHE A 238 -3.57 -14.50 -17.32
C PHE A 238 -4.97 -15.10 -17.34
N ALA A 239 -5.83 -14.77 -16.37
CA ALA A 239 -7.20 -15.26 -16.29
C ALA A 239 -8.05 -14.85 -17.52
N SER A 240 -7.82 -13.64 -18.09
CA SER A 240 -8.58 -13.14 -19.24
C SER A 240 -8.02 -13.66 -20.58
N ALA A 241 -8.90 -13.74 -21.58
CA ALA A 241 -8.49 -14.13 -22.94
C ALA A 241 -7.49 -13.15 -23.57
N MET A 242 -7.59 -11.86 -23.22
CA MET A 242 -6.69 -10.81 -23.67
C MET A 242 -5.29 -10.99 -23.05
N ALA A 243 -5.21 -11.24 -21.75
CA ALA A 243 -3.95 -11.48 -21.05
C ALA A 243 -3.25 -12.77 -21.58
N LYS A 244 -4.02 -13.85 -21.85
CA LYS A 244 -3.48 -15.07 -22.49
C LYS A 244 -2.88 -14.81 -23.87
N ARG A 245 -3.48 -13.90 -24.66
CA ARG A 245 -2.91 -13.51 -25.98
C ARG A 245 -1.62 -12.72 -25.81
N ALA A 246 -1.58 -11.77 -24.86
CA ALA A 246 -0.39 -10.98 -24.60
C ALA A 246 0.81 -11.87 -24.21
N LYS A 247 0.61 -12.89 -23.33
CA LYS A 247 1.63 -13.85 -22.97
C LYS A 247 2.19 -14.59 -24.19
N ARG A 248 1.33 -15.11 -25.07
CA ARG A 248 1.76 -15.86 -26.27
C ARG A 248 2.55 -15.04 -27.30
N VAL A 249 2.45 -13.73 -27.24
CA VAL A 249 3.23 -12.82 -28.11
C VAL A 249 4.60 -12.51 -27.50
N ALA A 250 4.72 -12.63 -26.16
CA ALA A 250 5.96 -12.43 -25.42
C ALA A 250 6.84 -13.70 -25.34
N GLU A 251 6.27 -14.89 -25.61
CA GLU A 251 6.97 -16.18 -25.79
C GLU A 251 7.54 -16.32 -27.20
#